data_c2950e7d0db079f8d20e6d1c13414528
#
_entry.id   c2950e7d0db079f8d20e6d1c13414528
#
_cell.length_a   1.000
_cell.length_b   1.000
_cell.length_c   1.000
_cell.angle_alpha   90.00
_cell.angle_beta   90.00
_cell.angle_gamma   90.00
#
_symmetry.space_group_name_H-M   'P 1'
#
loop_
_entity.id
_entity.type
_entity.pdbx_description
1 polymer ?
#
loop_
_entity_poly.entity_id
_entity_poly.type
_entity_poly.pdbx_seq_one_letter_code
_entity_poly.pdbx_strand_id
1 'polypeptide(L)'
;MQPPELVNMFAVPFAFSRLQDHALLNPRLRRYILQQEGRGAEAANPLPLTQRNAAVFESHFNLFRDNEPAVQELKAFCWDQLLALIGRLNGYDLATLERLQIYNDCWFHVTRRGGFFALHNHPNASWSGVYCVDPGRHDTERTSSGSWSYPLPSAAKEYLK
;
A
#
# COMPACT_ATOMS: atom_id res chain seq x y z
N MET A 1 33.47 -32.18 3.62
CA MET A 1 33.32 -30.70 3.40
C MET A 1 31.90 -30.38 3.83
N GLN A 2 31.71 -29.48 4.77
CA GLN A 2 30.37 -29.00 5.12
C GLN A 2 29.91 -28.04 4.01
N PRO A 3 28.61 -28.06 3.61
CA PRO A 3 28.08 -27.11 2.67
C PRO A 3 28.16 -25.67 3.24
N PRO A 4 28.28 -24.64 2.41
CA PRO A 4 28.29 -23.27 2.89
C PRO A 4 26.95 -22.91 3.56
N GLU A 5 27.01 -22.17 4.67
CA GLU A 5 25.84 -21.64 5.36
C GLU A 5 25.36 -20.38 4.63
N LEU A 6 24.08 -20.35 4.25
CA LEU A 6 23.44 -19.20 3.63
C LEU A 6 22.81 -18.32 4.71
N VAL A 7 23.31 -17.09 4.87
CA VAL A 7 22.78 -16.12 5.83
C VAL A 7 22.22 -14.92 5.09
N ASN A 8 20.95 -14.59 5.36
CA ASN A 8 20.28 -13.39 4.82
C ASN A 8 20.61 -12.17 5.70
N MET A 9 21.60 -11.38 5.34
CA MET A 9 22.06 -10.24 6.16
C MET A 9 21.25 -8.95 5.93
N PHE A 10 20.64 -8.76 4.75
CA PHE A 10 19.92 -7.55 4.37
C PHE A 10 18.59 -7.86 3.69
N ALA A 11 17.88 -8.91 4.14
CA ALA A 11 16.59 -9.25 3.61
C ALA A 11 15.51 -8.29 4.15
N VAL A 12 14.83 -7.59 3.24
CA VAL A 12 13.62 -6.83 3.56
C VAL A 12 12.42 -7.77 3.39
N PRO A 13 11.65 -8.06 4.44
CA PRO A 13 10.45 -8.89 4.33
C PRO A 13 9.43 -8.22 3.39
N PHE A 14 8.91 -8.99 2.45
CA PHE A 14 7.87 -8.56 1.53
C PHE A 14 6.72 -9.55 1.57
N ALA A 15 5.48 -9.08 1.65
CA ALA A 15 4.31 -9.94 1.69
C ALA A 15 3.24 -9.46 0.71
N PHE A 16 2.58 -10.42 0.09
CA PHE A 16 1.41 -10.20 -0.75
C PHE A 16 0.22 -10.90 -0.14
N SER A 17 -0.91 -10.21 -0.09
CA SER A 17 -2.19 -10.79 0.28
C SER A 17 -3.29 -10.31 -0.65
N ARG A 18 -4.37 -11.07 -0.70
CA ARG A 18 -5.54 -10.72 -1.50
C ARG A 18 -6.79 -10.79 -0.63
N LEU A 19 -7.57 -9.71 -0.62
CA LEU A 19 -8.91 -9.73 -0.06
C LEU A 19 -9.81 -10.62 -0.94
N GLN A 20 -10.46 -11.63 -0.37
CA GLN A 20 -11.30 -12.56 -1.13
C GLN A 20 -12.47 -11.84 -1.81
N ASP A 21 -13.14 -10.96 -1.09
CA ASP A 21 -14.31 -10.22 -1.58
C ASP A 21 -13.96 -8.88 -2.23
N HIS A 22 -12.72 -8.74 -2.73
CA HIS A 22 -12.27 -7.50 -3.39
C HIS A 22 -13.19 -7.05 -4.53
N ALA A 23 -13.83 -7.98 -5.25
CA ALA A 23 -14.76 -7.65 -6.33
C ALA A 23 -16.03 -6.92 -5.85
N LEU A 24 -16.42 -7.10 -4.57
CA LEU A 24 -17.52 -6.39 -3.93
C LEU A 24 -17.05 -5.08 -3.28
N LEU A 25 -15.88 -5.09 -2.66
CA LEU A 25 -15.35 -3.93 -1.96
C LEU A 25 -14.80 -2.87 -2.90
N ASN A 26 -14.02 -3.25 -3.92
CA ASN A 26 -13.31 -2.29 -4.78
C ASN A 26 -14.23 -1.29 -5.51
N PRO A 27 -15.41 -1.66 -6.05
CA PRO A 27 -16.31 -0.68 -6.64
C PRO A 27 -16.85 0.36 -5.64
N ARG A 28 -17.04 -0.04 -4.38
CA ARG A 28 -17.49 0.85 -3.28
C ARG A 28 -16.37 1.82 -2.91
N LEU A 29 -15.15 1.32 -2.70
CA LEU A 29 -13.95 2.14 -2.45
C LEU A 29 -13.69 3.10 -3.60
N ARG A 30 -13.74 2.61 -4.85
CA ARG A 30 -13.53 3.44 -6.03
C ARG A 30 -14.51 4.61 -6.08
N ARG A 31 -15.80 4.35 -5.84
CA ARG A 31 -16.83 5.39 -5.81
C ARG A 31 -16.53 6.45 -4.75
N TYR A 32 -16.24 6.00 -3.54
CA TYR A 32 -15.89 6.89 -2.42
C TYR A 32 -14.63 7.72 -2.75
N ILE A 33 -13.56 7.10 -3.21
CA ILE A 33 -12.30 7.76 -3.55
C ILE A 33 -12.52 8.84 -4.62
N LEU A 34 -13.27 8.53 -5.69
CA LEU A 34 -13.55 9.51 -6.74
C LEU A 34 -14.46 10.66 -6.26
N GLN A 35 -15.37 10.38 -5.33
CA GLN A 35 -16.16 11.42 -4.68
C GLN A 35 -15.28 12.35 -3.84
N GLN A 36 -14.33 11.82 -3.07
CA GLN A 36 -13.38 12.62 -2.32
C GLN A 36 -12.44 13.43 -3.23
N GLU A 37 -11.93 12.82 -4.30
CA GLU A 37 -11.14 13.54 -5.31
C GLU A 37 -11.94 14.73 -5.88
N GLY A 38 -13.24 14.57 -6.15
CA GLY A 38 -14.12 15.63 -6.63
C GLY A 38 -14.27 16.84 -5.71
N ARG A 39 -13.91 16.72 -4.43
CA ARG A 39 -13.87 17.82 -3.46
C ARG A 39 -12.63 18.72 -3.63
N GLY A 40 -11.69 18.32 -4.47
CA GLY A 40 -10.51 19.10 -4.79
C GLY A 40 -9.64 19.40 -3.58
N ALA A 41 -9.32 20.68 -3.37
CA ALA A 41 -8.41 21.12 -2.31
C ALA A 41 -8.86 20.76 -0.90
N GLU A 42 -10.17 20.60 -0.66
CA GLU A 42 -10.69 20.23 0.66
C GLU A 42 -10.31 18.80 1.09
N ALA A 43 -10.08 17.91 0.12
CA ALA A 43 -9.72 16.52 0.38
C ALA A 43 -8.26 16.20 0.01
N ALA A 44 -7.58 17.14 -0.66
CA ALA A 44 -6.19 16.97 -1.08
C ALA A 44 -5.21 17.17 0.08
N ASN A 45 -4.09 16.45 0.05
CA ASN A 45 -2.96 16.73 0.93
C ASN A 45 -2.47 18.18 0.73
N PRO A 46 -2.54 19.05 1.76
CA PRO A 46 -2.16 20.45 1.62
C PRO A 46 -0.63 20.66 1.52
N LEU A 47 0.16 19.68 1.95
CA LEU A 47 1.63 19.75 2.03
C LEU A 47 2.27 18.49 1.43
N PRO A 48 2.15 18.27 0.12
CA PRO A 48 2.76 17.11 -0.51
C PRO A 48 4.29 17.20 -0.47
N LEU A 49 4.92 16.24 0.18
CA LEU A 49 6.38 16.17 0.31
C LEU A 49 7.03 15.42 -0.86
N THR A 50 6.31 14.44 -1.43
CA THR A 50 6.83 13.63 -2.53
C THR A 50 6.61 14.35 -3.86
N GLN A 51 7.67 14.45 -4.66
CA GLN A 51 7.58 15.00 -6.00
C GLN A 51 6.62 14.17 -6.85
N ARG A 52 5.63 14.84 -7.42
CA ARG A 52 4.64 14.27 -8.33
C ARG A 52 4.23 15.29 -9.38
N ASN A 53 3.56 14.84 -10.43
CA ASN A 53 2.96 15.77 -11.40
C ASN A 53 1.45 15.99 -11.12
N ALA A 54 0.85 16.93 -11.85
CA ALA A 54 -0.55 17.31 -11.70
C ALA A 54 -1.57 16.20 -12.07
N ALA A 55 -1.11 15.11 -12.71
CA ALA A 55 -1.95 13.98 -13.05
C ALA A 55 -2.16 13.01 -11.89
N VAL A 56 -1.67 13.35 -10.68
CA VAL A 56 -1.84 12.57 -9.47
C VAL A 56 -2.54 13.40 -8.40
N PHE A 57 -3.68 12.92 -7.93
CA PHE A 57 -4.34 13.40 -6.72
C PHE A 57 -3.86 12.57 -5.52
N GLU A 58 -3.50 13.21 -4.44
CA GLU A 58 -3.16 12.60 -3.16
C GLU A 58 -4.08 13.17 -2.09
N SER A 59 -4.76 12.30 -1.35
CA SER A 59 -5.66 12.73 -0.28
C SER A 59 -4.91 13.12 1.00
N HIS A 60 -5.65 13.68 1.97
CA HIS A 60 -5.18 13.77 3.36
C HIS A 60 -4.77 12.40 3.91
N PHE A 61 -3.85 12.39 4.89
CA PHE A 61 -3.30 11.18 5.50
C PHE A 61 -4.16 10.58 6.63
N ASN A 62 -5.45 10.77 6.55
CA ASN A 62 -6.40 10.39 7.59
C ASN A 62 -7.51 9.42 7.13
N LEU A 63 -7.32 8.75 6.00
CA LEU A 63 -8.34 7.90 5.37
C LEU A 63 -8.98 6.91 6.36
N PHE A 64 -8.18 6.21 7.18
CA PHE A 64 -8.69 5.22 8.12
C PHE A 64 -9.44 5.79 9.33
N ARG A 65 -9.53 7.12 9.45
CA ARG A 65 -10.39 7.81 10.43
C ARG A 65 -11.80 8.08 9.90
N ASP A 66 -12.00 7.92 8.60
CA ASP A 66 -13.31 8.09 7.99
C ASP A 66 -14.25 6.92 8.34
N ASN A 67 -15.51 7.23 8.64
CA ASN A 67 -16.53 6.25 9.00
C ASN A 67 -17.20 5.59 7.78
N GLU A 68 -16.71 5.83 6.56
CA GLU A 68 -17.22 5.17 5.37
C GLU A 68 -17.10 3.65 5.48
N PRO A 69 -18.20 2.88 5.37
CA PRO A 69 -18.18 1.43 5.60
C PRO A 69 -17.16 0.68 4.74
N ALA A 70 -16.98 1.09 3.47
CA ALA A 70 -16.00 0.46 2.59
C ALA A 70 -14.55 0.71 3.06
N VAL A 71 -14.28 1.89 3.63
CA VAL A 71 -12.96 2.23 4.19
C VAL A 71 -12.71 1.42 5.47
N GLN A 72 -13.71 1.28 6.33
CA GLN A 72 -13.57 0.49 7.56
C GLN A 72 -13.38 -1.01 7.27
N GLU A 73 -14.02 -1.55 6.24
CA GLU A 73 -13.81 -2.91 5.78
C GLU A 73 -12.37 -3.12 5.25
N LEU A 74 -11.86 -2.19 4.44
CA LEU A 74 -10.45 -2.20 4.02
C LEU A 74 -9.49 -2.10 5.20
N LYS A 75 -9.78 -1.21 6.15
CA LYS A 75 -8.97 -1.03 7.36
C LYS A 75 -8.86 -2.32 8.15
N ALA A 76 -9.99 -2.99 8.40
CA ALA A 76 -10.00 -4.27 9.11
C ALA A 76 -9.12 -5.31 8.41
N PHE A 77 -9.26 -5.47 7.10
CA PHE A 77 -8.40 -6.34 6.31
C PHE A 77 -6.92 -5.98 6.45
N CYS A 78 -6.57 -4.71 6.31
CA CYS A 78 -5.17 -4.26 6.41
C CYS A 78 -4.58 -4.56 7.80
N TRP A 79 -5.37 -4.35 8.88
CA TRP A 79 -4.93 -4.63 10.23
C TRP A 79 -4.73 -6.13 10.47
N ASP A 80 -5.65 -6.97 10.02
CA ASP A 80 -5.53 -8.42 10.15
C ASP A 80 -4.26 -8.94 9.46
N GLN A 81 -3.99 -8.46 8.24
CA GLN A 81 -2.78 -8.86 7.51
C GLN A 81 -1.51 -8.35 8.20
N LEU A 82 -1.50 -7.10 8.66
CA LEU A 82 -0.34 -6.51 9.32
C LEU A 82 -0.02 -7.22 10.64
N LEU A 83 -1.02 -7.46 11.48
CA LEU A 83 -0.82 -8.14 12.76
C LEU A 83 -0.35 -9.59 12.58
N ALA A 84 -0.88 -10.31 11.58
CA ALA A 84 -0.42 -11.65 11.24
C ALA A 84 1.06 -11.64 10.80
N LEU A 85 1.49 -10.65 10.01
CA LEU A 85 2.88 -10.50 9.58
C LEU A 85 3.81 -10.15 10.75
N ILE A 86 3.41 -9.21 11.60
CA ILE A 86 4.17 -8.80 12.80
C ILE A 86 4.35 -10.00 13.73
N GLY A 87 3.27 -10.74 14.01
CA GLY A 87 3.31 -11.93 14.85
C GLY A 87 4.26 -12.98 14.29
N ARG A 88 4.15 -13.29 13.00
CA ARG A 88 5.01 -14.26 12.33
C ARG A 88 6.49 -13.89 12.32
N LEU A 89 6.81 -12.62 12.02
CA LEU A 89 8.20 -12.18 11.88
C LEU A 89 8.91 -11.97 13.21
N ASN A 90 8.17 -11.58 14.25
CA ASN A 90 8.74 -11.30 15.57
C ASN A 90 8.50 -12.43 16.57
N GLY A 91 7.76 -13.48 16.20
CA GLY A 91 7.40 -14.54 17.12
C GLY A 91 6.46 -14.10 18.25
N TYR A 92 5.66 -13.06 18.03
CA TYR A 92 4.73 -12.52 19.04
C TYR A 92 3.50 -13.42 19.15
N ASP A 93 3.11 -13.73 20.39
CA ASP A 93 1.83 -14.36 20.68
C ASP A 93 0.67 -13.35 20.62
N LEU A 94 -0.56 -13.86 20.70
CA LEU A 94 -1.77 -13.04 20.64
C LEU A 94 -1.80 -11.99 21.77
N ALA A 95 -1.42 -12.37 22.99
CA ALA A 95 -1.42 -11.46 24.13
C ALA A 95 -0.44 -10.29 23.94
N THR A 96 0.67 -10.51 23.25
CA THR A 96 1.62 -9.46 22.87
C THR A 96 1.06 -8.58 21.77
N LEU A 97 0.44 -9.17 20.74
CA LEU A 97 -0.17 -8.42 19.64
C LEU A 97 -1.30 -7.50 20.11
N GLU A 98 -2.15 -7.96 21.04
CA GLU A 98 -3.24 -7.17 21.63
C GLU A 98 -2.77 -5.92 22.41
N ARG A 99 -1.51 -5.93 22.87
CA ARG A 99 -0.92 -4.79 23.60
C ARG A 99 -0.19 -3.80 22.71
N LEU A 100 -0.05 -4.10 21.42
CA LEU A 100 0.63 -3.19 20.50
C LEU A 100 -0.16 -1.90 20.33
N GLN A 101 0.52 -0.78 20.47
CA GLN A 101 0.00 0.52 20.07
C GLN A 101 0.48 0.82 18.65
N ILE A 102 -0.45 0.92 17.72
CA ILE A 102 -0.13 1.13 16.32
C ILE A 102 -0.61 2.51 15.90
N TYR A 103 0.33 3.34 15.45
CA TYR A 103 0.06 4.62 14.83
C TYR A 103 0.10 4.45 13.33
N ASN A 104 -0.84 5.01 12.62
CA ASN A 104 -0.87 4.90 11.17
C ASN A 104 -1.28 6.21 10.51
N ASP A 105 -0.68 6.46 9.38
CA ASP A 105 -1.16 7.37 8.35
C ASP A 105 -1.66 6.54 7.17
N CYS A 106 -2.80 6.91 6.63
CA CYS A 106 -3.38 6.24 5.48
C CYS A 106 -3.98 7.26 4.54
N TRP A 107 -3.71 7.10 3.27
CA TRP A 107 -4.22 7.98 2.21
C TRP A 107 -4.45 7.19 0.93
N PHE A 108 -5.07 7.83 -0.04
CA PHE A 108 -5.22 7.26 -1.37
C PHE A 108 -4.64 8.17 -2.44
N HIS A 109 -4.28 7.56 -3.54
CA HIS A 109 -3.90 8.24 -4.76
C HIS A 109 -4.90 7.95 -5.87
N VAL A 110 -5.20 8.97 -6.68
CA VAL A 110 -5.84 8.78 -7.98
C VAL A 110 -4.86 9.23 -9.05
N THR A 111 -4.37 8.27 -9.81
CA THR A 111 -3.37 8.52 -10.85
C THR A 111 -4.03 8.47 -12.21
N ARG A 112 -3.91 9.55 -12.96
CA ARG A 112 -4.37 9.65 -14.34
C ARG A 112 -3.24 9.30 -15.31
N ARG A 113 -3.55 9.20 -16.59
CA ARG A 113 -2.55 8.88 -17.63
C ARG A 113 -1.35 9.85 -17.56
N GLY A 114 -0.15 9.29 -17.48
CA GLY A 114 1.09 10.03 -17.33
C GLY A 114 1.39 10.55 -15.92
N GLY A 115 0.53 10.23 -14.94
CA GLY A 115 0.80 10.54 -13.53
C GLY A 115 1.95 9.70 -12.99
N PHE A 116 2.77 10.29 -12.13
CA PHE A 116 3.86 9.59 -11.46
C PHE A 116 4.16 10.21 -10.09
N PHE A 117 4.72 9.39 -9.21
CA PHE A 117 5.46 9.79 -8.02
C PHE A 117 6.94 9.51 -8.21
N ALA A 118 7.79 10.41 -7.73
CA ALA A 118 9.21 10.12 -7.63
C ALA A 118 9.46 8.97 -6.64
N LEU A 119 10.55 8.25 -6.84
CA LEU A 119 10.99 7.23 -5.90
C LEU A 119 11.22 7.86 -4.53
N HIS A 120 10.61 7.28 -3.50
CA HIS A 120 10.69 7.77 -2.12
C HIS A 120 10.60 6.60 -1.14
N ASN A 121 10.90 6.90 0.12
CA ASN A 121 10.76 5.97 1.24
C ASN A 121 9.85 6.58 2.32
N HIS A 122 9.47 5.75 3.28
CA HIS A 122 8.70 6.15 4.46
C HIS A 122 9.56 5.97 5.72
N PRO A 123 10.50 6.89 6.01
CA PRO A 123 11.55 6.68 7.01
C PRO A 123 11.03 6.56 8.43
N ASN A 124 9.84 7.09 8.70
CA ASN A 124 9.22 7.08 10.03
C ASN A 124 8.24 5.89 10.23
N ALA A 125 8.12 5.02 9.24
CA ALA A 125 7.21 3.87 9.29
C ALA A 125 7.99 2.56 9.42
N SER A 126 7.64 1.74 10.40
CA SER A 126 8.17 0.37 10.52
C SER A 126 7.61 -0.55 9.43
N TRP A 127 6.41 -0.25 8.95
CA TRP A 127 5.70 -1.01 7.92
C TRP A 127 5.05 -0.04 6.93
N SER A 128 5.06 -0.43 5.66
CA SER A 128 4.34 0.26 4.60
C SER A 128 3.58 -0.76 3.76
N GLY A 129 2.35 -0.44 3.42
CA GLY A 129 1.49 -1.29 2.61
C GLY A 129 0.75 -0.50 1.54
N VAL A 130 0.41 -1.18 0.46
CA VAL A 130 -0.39 -0.61 -0.63
C VAL A 130 -1.50 -1.57 -0.99
N TYR A 131 -2.72 -1.04 -1.08
CA TYR A 131 -3.88 -1.75 -1.60
C TYR A 131 -4.29 -1.17 -2.95
N CYS A 132 -4.34 -2.02 -3.97
CA CYS A 132 -4.75 -1.63 -5.32
C CYS A 132 -6.27 -1.78 -5.48
N VAL A 133 -6.98 -0.65 -5.49
CA VAL A 133 -8.43 -0.60 -5.67
C VAL A 133 -8.83 -0.80 -7.14
N ASP A 134 -8.12 -0.12 -8.05
CA ASP A 134 -8.35 -0.17 -9.50
C ASP A 134 -7.00 0.01 -10.21
N PRO A 135 -6.48 -1.02 -10.87
CA PRO A 135 -5.21 -0.92 -11.59
C PRO A 135 -5.29 -0.07 -12.86
N GLY A 136 -6.50 0.35 -13.26
CA GLY A 136 -6.72 1.05 -14.52
C GLY A 136 -6.62 0.12 -15.74
N ARG A 137 -6.54 0.72 -16.91
CA ARG A 137 -6.32 0.00 -18.17
C ARG A 137 -4.84 -0.02 -18.50
N HIS A 138 -4.28 -1.20 -18.69
CA HIS A 138 -2.95 -1.34 -19.24
C HIS A 138 -2.96 -1.08 -20.74
N ASP A 139 -2.16 -0.14 -21.18
CA ASP A 139 -1.81 0.00 -22.59
C ASP A 139 -0.70 -1.02 -22.86
N THR A 140 -1.02 -2.12 -23.55
CA THR A 140 -0.06 -3.22 -23.83
C THR A 140 1.15 -2.78 -24.64
N GLU A 141 1.10 -1.60 -25.25
CA GLU A 141 2.22 -1.05 -26.03
C GLU A 141 3.18 -0.17 -25.18
N ARG A 142 2.86 0.15 -23.92
CA ARG A 142 3.68 0.98 -23.04
C ARG A 142 3.88 0.34 -21.68
N THR A 143 5.05 -0.22 -21.47
CA THR A 143 5.47 -0.93 -20.24
C THR A 143 5.58 -0.06 -18.96
N SER A 144 5.21 1.21 -18.99
CA SER A 144 5.47 2.13 -17.88
C SER A 144 4.26 2.70 -17.15
N SER A 145 3.02 2.46 -17.62
CA SER A 145 1.82 2.98 -16.95
C SER A 145 1.32 2.00 -15.89
N GLY A 146 1.46 2.35 -14.62
CA GLY A 146 0.94 1.59 -13.49
C GLY A 146 1.88 0.51 -12.95
N SER A 147 3.13 0.46 -13.37
CA SER A 147 4.11 -0.43 -12.74
C SER A 147 4.58 0.17 -11.41
N TRP A 148 4.32 -0.54 -10.32
CA TRP A 148 4.96 -0.29 -9.04
C TRP A 148 6.41 -0.76 -9.15
N SER A 149 7.34 0.18 -9.33
CA SER A 149 8.76 -0.16 -9.29
C SER A 149 9.22 -0.08 -7.83
N TYR A 150 9.19 -1.21 -7.13
CA TYR A 150 10.05 -1.36 -5.97
C TYR A 150 11.46 -1.68 -6.49
N PRO A 151 12.52 -1.10 -5.93
CA PRO A 151 13.87 -1.59 -6.16
C PRO A 151 14.01 -2.95 -5.48
N LEU A 152 13.40 -3.98 -6.11
CA LEU A 152 13.59 -5.35 -5.67
C LEU A 152 15.03 -5.73 -5.99
N PRO A 153 15.76 -6.40 -5.08
CA PRO A 153 16.97 -7.09 -5.40
C PRO A 153 16.74 -7.96 -6.64
N SER A 154 17.71 -8.04 -7.54
CA SER A 154 17.61 -8.75 -8.82
C SER A 154 17.04 -10.18 -8.72
N ALA A 155 17.26 -10.85 -7.60
CA ALA A 155 16.74 -12.19 -7.32
C ALA A 155 15.21 -12.27 -7.16
N ALA A 156 14.52 -11.19 -6.80
CA ALA A 156 13.05 -11.21 -6.62
C ALA A 156 12.28 -11.09 -7.95
N LYS A 157 12.93 -10.73 -9.05
CA LYS A 157 12.29 -10.60 -10.38
C LYS A 157 11.88 -11.94 -11.00
N GLU A 158 12.47 -13.06 -10.55
CA GLU A 158 12.15 -14.39 -11.09
C GLU A 158 10.84 -14.99 -10.55
N TYR A 159 10.32 -14.49 -9.43
CA TYR A 159 9.08 -15.00 -8.80
C TYR A 159 7.81 -14.25 -9.22
N LEU A 160 7.92 -13.27 -10.11
CA LEU A 160 6.79 -12.42 -10.54
C LEU A 160 6.40 -12.63 -12.03
N LYS A 161 6.76 -13.78 -12.60
CA LYS A 161 6.30 -14.20 -13.94
C LYS A 161 5.03 -15.03 -13.88
#